data_b2ecae2c0ae1a6b0f94da93dd988448b
#
_entry.id   b2ecae2c0ae1a6b0f94da93dd988448b
#
_cell.length_a   1.000
_cell.length_b   1.000
_cell.length_c   1.000
_cell.angle_alpha   90.00
_cell.angle_beta   90.00
_cell.angle_gamma   90.00
#
_symmetry.space_group_name_H-M   'P 1'
#
loop_
_entity.id
_entity.type
_entity.pdbx_description
1 polymer ?
#
loop_
_entity_poly.entity_id
_entity_poly.type
_entity_poly.pdbx_seq_one_letter_code
_entity_poly.pdbx_strand_id
1 'polypeptide(L)'
;QRQMCKETADTQTLFQHLVDISSPDYFAEDQPNISFFVQAARELGYYGYDTKPLRKYLTIDSSKGYLNRIMLPKELVDKVEYRPELYHKVHDFLRDNDPKMIFIYGEVDPWSATRVPIFKGKVNEQVYIQPGGSHRARISNMPEDMKEKILTQINKWLAE
;
A
#
# COMPACT_ATOMS: atom_id res chain seq x y z
N GLN A 1 5.15 19.92 6.86
CA GLN A 1 4.87 21.30 6.40
C GLN A 1 3.66 21.25 5.51
N ARG A 2 2.52 21.79 5.97
CA ARG A 2 1.39 22.11 5.10
C ARG A 2 1.85 23.21 4.16
N GLN A 3 2.24 22.85 2.95
CA GLN A 3 2.34 23.82 1.87
C GLN A 3 0.91 24.25 1.55
N MET A 4 0.54 25.41 2.09
CA MET A 4 -0.66 26.09 1.64
C MET A 4 -0.41 26.52 0.20
N CYS A 5 -1.11 25.88 -0.76
CA CYS A 5 -1.28 26.47 -2.06
C CYS A 5 -1.86 27.88 -1.82
N LYS A 6 -1.10 28.90 -2.16
CA LYS A 6 -1.60 30.28 -2.05
C LYS A 6 -2.74 30.39 -3.04
N GLU A 7 -3.93 30.72 -2.57
CA GLU A 7 -5.14 30.93 -3.41
C GLU A 7 -4.92 31.95 -4.53
N THR A 8 -3.81 32.69 -4.47
CA THR A 8 -3.39 33.71 -5.45
C THR A 8 -2.37 33.23 -6.47
N ALA A 9 -1.97 31.96 -6.46
CA ALA A 9 -1.02 31.45 -7.46
C ALA A 9 -1.70 31.32 -8.83
N ASP A 10 -0.97 31.67 -9.90
CA ASP A 10 -1.43 31.44 -11.26
C ASP A 10 -1.52 29.93 -11.61
N THR A 11 -2.27 29.61 -12.65
CA THR A 11 -2.53 28.23 -13.07
C THR A 11 -1.24 27.46 -13.36
N GLN A 12 -0.23 28.12 -13.95
CA GLN A 12 1.06 27.48 -14.28
C GLN A 12 1.80 27.07 -13.02
N THR A 13 1.85 27.93 -12.02
CA THR A 13 2.48 27.67 -10.72
C THR A 13 1.77 26.52 -10.00
N LEU A 14 0.44 26.49 -10.02
CA LEU A 14 -0.34 25.39 -9.41
C LEU A 14 -0.11 24.07 -10.13
N PHE A 15 -0.06 24.10 -11.46
CA PHE A 15 0.22 22.90 -12.27
C PHE A 15 1.64 22.38 -12.02
N GLN A 16 2.65 23.27 -12.01
CA GLN A 16 4.02 22.87 -11.71
C GLN A 16 4.13 22.26 -10.31
N HIS A 17 3.48 22.85 -9.32
CA HIS A 17 3.44 22.29 -7.97
C HIS A 17 2.81 20.88 -7.93
N LEU A 18 1.73 20.66 -8.67
CA LEU A 18 1.12 19.33 -8.80
C LEU A 18 2.11 18.32 -9.41
N VAL A 19 2.81 18.71 -10.49
CA VAL A 19 3.82 17.86 -11.13
C VAL A 19 4.98 17.55 -10.17
N ASP A 20 5.48 18.53 -9.43
CA ASP A 20 6.59 18.36 -8.50
C ASP A 20 6.25 17.41 -7.32
N ILE A 21 4.98 17.39 -6.89
CA ILE A 21 4.53 16.54 -5.78
C ILE A 21 4.14 15.14 -6.25
N SER A 22 3.47 15.02 -7.40
CA SER A 22 2.93 13.78 -7.93
C SER A 22 3.63 13.33 -9.21
N SER A 23 4.95 13.44 -9.26
CA SER A 23 5.78 13.17 -10.44
C SER A 23 5.21 12.12 -11.38
N PRO A 24 4.87 12.46 -12.64
CA PRO A 24 4.38 11.51 -13.63
C PRO A 24 5.43 10.47 -14.03
N ASP A 25 6.71 10.71 -13.74
CA ASP A 25 7.83 9.80 -14.05
C ASP A 25 7.66 8.43 -13.37
N TYR A 26 6.90 8.36 -12.27
CA TYR A 26 6.56 7.09 -11.65
C TYR A 26 5.79 6.15 -12.59
N PHE A 27 5.13 6.68 -13.61
CA PHE A 27 4.36 5.93 -14.59
C PHE A 27 5.10 5.77 -15.93
N ALA A 28 6.39 6.11 -15.97
CA ALA A 28 7.20 5.97 -17.18
C ALA A 28 7.38 4.48 -17.57
N GLU A 29 7.56 4.21 -18.86
CA GLU A 29 7.64 2.85 -19.42
C GLU A 29 8.81 2.02 -18.86
N ASP A 30 9.89 2.67 -18.40
CA ASP A 30 11.11 2.03 -17.87
C ASP A 30 11.04 1.70 -16.37
N GLN A 31 9.87 1.35 -15.86
CA GLN A 31 9.71 1.06 -14.44
C GLN A 31 10.51 -0.18 -14.02
N PRO A 32 11.41 -0.07 -13.02
CA PRO A 32 12.21 -1.21 -12.55
C PRO A 32 11.36 -2.25 -11.80
N ASN A 33 10.10 -1.95 -11.50
CA ASN A 33 9.23 -2.75 -10.64
C ASN A 33 8.12 -3.50 -11.40
N ILE A 34 8.32 -3.81 -12.69
CA ILE A 34 7.32 -4.51 -13.51
C ILE A 34 6.84 -5.82 -12.85
N SER A 35 7.74 -6.62 -12.29
CA SER A 35 7.39 -7.87 -11.60
C SER A 35 6.44 -7.64 -10.43
N PHE A 36 6.65 -6.56 -9.67
CA PHE A 36 5.75 -6.17 -8.58
C PHE A 36 4.36 -5.79 -9.12
N PHE A 37 4.29 -5.00 -10.20
CA PHE A 37 2.99 -4.62 -10.77
C PHE A 37 2.24 -5.81 -11.35
N VAL A 38 2.93 -6.77 -11.97
CA VAL A 38 2.34 -8.03 -12.44
C VAL A 38 1.80 -8.85 -11.26
N GLN A 39 2.57 -8.97 -10.18
CA GLN A 39 2.13 -9.65 -8.97
C GLN A 39 0.92 -8.96 -8.34
N ALA A 40 0.96 -7.64 -8.20
CA ALA A 40 -0.15 -6.87 -7.65
C ALA A 40 -1.43 -7.05 -8.49
N ALA A 41 -1.33 -6.97 -9.82
CA ALA A 41 -2.47 -7.19 -10.71
C ALA A 41 -3.04 -8.61 -10.60
N ARG A 42 -2.17 -9.60 -10.43
CA ARG A 42 -2.54 -11.01 -10.42
C ARG A 42 -3.11 -11.48 -9.08
N GLU A 43 -2.51 -11.06 -7.97
CA GLU A 43 -2.76 -11.67 -6.66
C GLU A 43 -3.49 -10.75 -5.69
N LEU A 44 -3.17 -9.45 -5.68
CA LEU A 44 -3.71 -8.50 -4.72
C LEU A 44 -4.88 -7.67 -5.28
N GLY A 45 -4.90 -7.46 -6.59
CA GLY A 45 -5.77 -6.49 -7.25
C GLY A 45 -5.25 -5.06 -7.10
N TYR A 46 -5.89 -4.13 -7.81
CA TYR A 46 -5.64 -2.70 -7.69
C TYR A 46 -6.84 -1.98 -7.09
N TYR A 47 -6.58 -0.84 -6.48
CA TYR A 47 -7.61 0.02 -5.89
C TYR A 47 -8.64 0.48 -6.94
N GLY A 48 -9.89 0.48 -6.54
CA GLY A 48 -10.92 1.23 -7.23
C GLY A 48 -11.04 2.61 -6.58
N TYR A 49 -10.59 3.66 -7.25
CA TYR A 49 -10.75 5.02 -6.76
C TYR A 49 -12.16 5.54 -7.05
N ASP A 50 -12.76 6.27 -6.09
CA ASP A 50 -14.00 6.98 -6.36
C ASP A 50 -13.72 8.20 -7.26
N THR A 51 -14.17 8.12 -8.51
CA THR A 51 -13.99 9.19 -9.50
C THR A 51 -15.06 10.29 -9.39
N LYS A 52 -16.14 10.08 -8.62
CA LYS A 52 -17.28 11.01 -8.55
C LYS A 52 -16.92 12.44 -8.15
N PRO A 53 -16.08 12.68 -7.10
CA PRO A 53 -15.74 14.04 -6.70
C PRO A 53 -15.01 14.84 -7.78
N LEU A 54 -14.31 14.14 -8.69
CA LEU A 54 -13.46 14.74 -9.73
C LEU A 54 -14.04 14.56 -11.15
N ARG A 55 -15.25 14.01 -11.28
CA ARG A 55 -15.84 13.60 -12.56
C ARG A 55 -15.82 14.69 -13.64
N LYS A 56 -16.05 15.94 -13.25
CA LYS A 56 -16.06 17.07 -14.20
C LYS A 56 -14.67 17.42 -14.77
N TYR A 57 -13.61 16.89 -14.18
CA TYR A 57 -12.22 17.14 -14.61
C TYR A 57 -11.56 15.91 -15.23
N LEU A 58 -12.21 14.74 -15.16
CA LEU A 58 -11.67 13.49 -15.64
C LEU A 58 -12.25 13.13 -17.01
N THR A 59 -11.43 12.53 -17.85
CA THR A 59 -11.85 11.94 -19.13
C THR A 59 -12.26 10.48 -19.00
N ILE A 60 -12.15 9.90 -17.81
CA ILE A 60 -12.52 8.50 -17.50
C ILE A 60 -13.73 8.47 -16.57
N ASP A 61 -14.65 7.56 -16.81
CA ASP A 61 -15.84 7.36 -15.98
C ASP A 61 -15.58 6.42 -14.78
N SER A 62 -14.59 5.54 -14.90
CA SER A 62 -14.27 4.54 -13.89
C SER A 62 -12.77 4.29 -13.80
N SER A 63 -12.27 4.10 -12.60
CA SER A 63 -10.89 3.68 -12.35
C SER A 63 -10.69 2.16 -12.43
N LYS A 64 -11.76 1.38 -12.63
CA LYS A 64 -11.69 -0.08 -12.71
C LYS A 64 -10.78 -0.52 -13.88
N GLY A 65 -9.75 -1.30 -13.57
CA GLY A 65 -8.77 -1.78 -14.54
C GLY A 65 -7.85 -0.70 -15.13
N TYR A 66 -8.00 0.57 -14.69
CA TYR A 66 -7.19 1.69 -15.18
C TYR A 66 -5.70 1.50 -14.85
N LEU A 67 -5.40 1.08 -13.63
CA LEU A 67 -4.03 0.86 -13.19
C LEU A 67 -3.34 -0.28 -13.93
N ASN A 68 -4.06 -1.34 -14.31
CA ASN A 68 -3.48 -2.40 -15.15
C ASN A 68 -2.95 -1.82 -16.47
N ARG A 69 -3.68 -0.90 -17.09
CA ARG A 69 -3.28 -0.29 -18.36
C ARG A 69 -2.08 0.65 -18.25
N ILE A 70 -1.87 1.25 -17.07
CA ILE A 70 -0.75 2.16 -16.82
C ILE A 70 0.48 1.41 -16.34
N MET A 71 0.30 0.43 -15.44
CA MET A 71 1.39 -0.20 -14.70
C MET A 71 1.94 -1.45 -15.36
N LEU A 72 1.16 -2.10 -16.23
CA LEU A 72 1.59 -3.32 -16.90
C LEU A 72 2.17 -3.00 -18.28
N PRO A 73 3.19 -3.76 -18.72
CA PRO A 73 3.62 -3.77 -20.12
C PRO A 73 2.42 -4.04 -21.05
N LYS A 74 2.38 -3.37 -22.18
CA LYS A 74 1.25 -3.46 -23.14
C LYS A 74 0.92 -4.90 -23.53
N GLU A 75 1.94 -5.75 -23.62
CA GLU A 75 1.82 -7.18 -23.98
C GLU A 75 1.13 -8.01 -22.90
N LEU A 76 1.08 -7.49 -21.65
CA LEU A 76 0.54 -8.19 -20.48
C LEU A 76 -0.81 -7.68 -20.02
N VAL A 77 -1.24 -6.46 -20.43
CA VAL A 77 -2.46 -5.82 -19.95
C VAL A 77 -3.69 -6.73 -20.04
N ASP A 78 -3.86 -7.42 -21.18
CA ASP A 78 -5.00 -8.28 -21.44
C ASP A 78 -4.74 -9.77 -21.12
N LYS A 79 -3.52 -10.10 -20.64
CA LYS A 79 -3.12 -11.50 -20.36
C LYS A 79 -3.02 -11.81 -18.88
N VAL A 80 -2.92 -10.79 -18.03
CA VAL A 80 -2.85 -10.99 -16.57
C VAL A 80 -4.25 -11.20 -16.03
N GLU A 81 -4.53 -12.45 -15.64
CA GLU A 81 -5.75 -12.79 -14.94
C GLU A 81 -5.56 -12.58 -13.42
N TYR A 82 -6.58 -12.03 -12.77
CA TYR A 82 -6.61 -11.93 -11.32
C TYR A 82 -6.83 -13.31 -10.70
N ARG A 83 -5.87 -13.77 -9.91
CA ARG A 83 -5.84 -15.09 -9.25
C ARG A 83 -5.39 -14.94 -7.81
N PRO A 84 -6.29 -14.64 -6.89
CA PRO A 84 -5.96 -14.37 -5.49
C PRO A 84 -5.76 -15.63 -4.63
N GLU A 85 -5.59 -16.80 -5.20
CA GLU A 85 -5.52 -18.08 -4.46
C GLU A 85 -4.38 -18.09 -3.42
N LEU A 86 -3.21 -17.51 -3.75
CA LEU A 86 -2.11 -17.40 -2.80
C LEU A 86 -2.47 -16.49 -1.63
N TYR A 87 -3.07 -15.34 -1.93
CA TYR A 87 -3.56 -14.42 -0.90
C TYR A 87 -4.54 -15.11 0.06
N HIS A 88 -5.52 -15.85 -0.48
CA HIS A 88 -6.49 -16.60 0.32
C HIS A 88 -5.83 -17.70 1.16
N LYS A 89 -4.89 -18.46 0.58
CA LYS A 89 -4.14 -19.49 1.33
C LYS A 89 -3.33 -18.92 2.48
N VAL A 90 -2.67 -17.77 2.28
CA VAL A 90 -1.93 -17.09 3.36
C VAL A 90 -2.89 -16.61 4.44
N HIS A 91 -4.02 -16.00 4.05
CA HIS A 91 -5.05 -15.57 4.97
C HIS A 91 -5.60 -16.74 5.82
N ASP A 92 -5.94 -17.85 5.17
CA ASP A 92 -6.46 -19.05 5.84
C ASP A 92 -5.40 -19.65 6.78
N PHE A 93 -4.14 -19.72 6.35
CA PHE A 93 -3.05 -20.18 7.20
C PHE A 93 -2.90 -19.30 8.46
N LEU A 94 -2.93 -17.99 8.33
CA LEU A 94 -2.84 -17.07 9.47
C LEU A 94 -4.08 -17.14 10.36
N ARG A 95 -5.26 -17.38 9.80
CA ARG A 95 -6.48 -17.58 10.59
C ARG A 95 -6.39 -18.85 11.44
N ASP A 96 -5.92 -19.93 10.86
CA ASP A 96 -6.00 -21.28 11.46
C ASP A 96 -4.76 -21.65 12.31
N ASN A 97 -3.66 -20.89 12.17
CA ASN A 97 -2.42 -21.09 12.91
C ASN A 97 -2.04 -19.83 13.70
N ASP A 98 -1.06 -19.94 14.60
CA ASP A 98 -0.53 -18.83 15.38
C ASP A 98 1.01 -18.78 15.24
N PRO A 99 1.53 -18.47 14.03
CA PRO A 99 2.96 -18.42 13.80
C PRO A 99 3.65 -17.27 14.54
N LYS A 100 4.94 -17.42 14.87
CA LYS A 100 5.77 -16.35 15.42
C LYS A 100 6.01 -15.28 14.34
N MET A 101 5.08 -14.34 14.19
CA MET A 101 5.12 -13.28 13.17
C MET A 101 4.75 -11.92 13.75
N ILE A 102 5.48 -10.89 13.32
CA ILE A 102 5.17 -9.50 13.61
C ILE A 102 4.91 -8.77 12.30
N PHE A 103 3.73 -8.15 12.21
CA PHE A 103 3.32 -7.33 11.08
C PHE A 103 3.34 -5.86 11.48
N ILE A 104 3.98 -5.01 10.67
CA ILE A 104 4.12 -3.58 10.91
C ILE A 104 3.47 -2.81 9.77
N TYR A 105 2.56 -1.91 10.10
CA TYR A 105 1.81 -1.09 9.16
C TYR A 105 1.82 0.38 9.55
N GLY A 106 1.67 1.26 8.56
CA GLY A 106 1.37 2.67 8.79
C GLY A 106 -0.14 2.91 8.79
N GLU A 107 -0.64 3.73 9.73
CA GLU A 107 -2.07 4.03 9.83
C GLU A 107 -2.63 4.72 8.58
N VAL A 108 -1.83 5.61 7.98
CA VAL A 108 -2.24 6.38 6.78
C VAL A 108 -1.63 5.84 5.49
N ASP A 109 -1.08 4.62 5.52
CA ASP A 109 -0.53 3.95 4.35
C ASP A 109 -1.66 3.32 3.52
N PRO A 110 -1.89 3.75 2.26
CA PRO A 110 -2.90 3.14 1.38
C PRO A 110 -2.67 1.64 1.15
N TRP A 111 -1.42 1.17 1.19
CA TRP A 111 -1.07 -0.25 1.03
C TRP A 111 -1.53 -1.10 2.21
N SER A 112 -1.79 -0.49 3.37
CA SER A 112 -2.37 -1.16 4.53
C SER A 112 -3.82 -1.62 4.32
N ALA A 113 -4.44 -1.31 3.19
CA ALA A 113 -5.74 -1.86 2.79
C ALA A 113 -5.71 -3.39 2.62
N THR A 114 -4.55 -3.94 2.27
CA THR A 114 -4.32 -5.40 2.12
C THR A 114 -3.62 -6.02 3.32
N ARG A 115 -3.56 -5.33 4.46
CA ARG A 115 -2.95 -5.84 5.68
C ARG A 115 -3.63 -7.13 6.16
N VAL A 116 -2.89 -7.94 6.91
CA VAL A 116 -3.46 -9.10 7.59
C VAL A 116 -4.54 -8.66 8.58
N PRO A 117 -5.68 -9.37 8.67
CA PRO A 117 -6.68 -9.14 9.70
C PRO A 117 -6.09 -9.43 11.09
N ILE A 118 -6.56 -8.70 12.09
CA ILE A 118 -6.24 -9.01 13.49
C ILE A 118 -7.17 -10.12 13.94
N PHE A 119 -6.64 -11.34 14.03
CA PHE A 119 -7.39 -12.50 14.50
C PHE A 119 -7.42 -12.53 16.03
N LYS A 120 -8.59 -12.87 16.60
CA LYS A 120 -8.73 -13.02 18.05
C LYS A 120 -8.03 -14.28 18.54
N GLY A 121 -7.44 -14.21 19.73
CA GLY A 121 -6.83 -15.37 20.40
C GLY A 121 -5.42 -15.71 19.93
N LYS A 122 -4.82 -14.93 19.04
CA LYS A 122 -3.41 -15.08 18.64
C LYS A 122 -2.49 -14.56 19.73
N VAL A 123 -1.43 -15.30 20.02
CA VAL A 123 -0.40 -14.96 21.03
C VAL A 123 0.91 -14.63 20.32
N ASN A 124 1.23 -15.38 19.26
CA ASN A 124 2.50 -15.25 18.54
C ASN A 124 2.36 -14.34 17.32
N GLU A 125 1.18 -14.30 16.68
CA GLU A 125 0.91 -13.38 15.59
C GLU A 125 0.56 -12.00 16.15
N GLN A 126 1.41 -11.00 15.94
CA GLN A 126 1.25 -9.66 16.46
C GLN A 126 1.21 -8.61 15.33
N VAL A 127 0.26 -7.69 15.42
CA VAL A 127 0.08 -6.61 14.44
C VAL A 127 0.27 -5.26 15.14
N TYR A 128 1.20 -4.46 14.62
CA TYR A 128 1.47 -3.11 15.10
C TYR A 128 1.16 -2.09 14.01
N ILE A 129 0.38 -1.08 14.35
CA ILE A 129 0.00 0.00 13.44
C ILE A 129 0.59 1.29 13.99
N GLN A 130 1.53 1.88 13.26
CA GLN A 130 2.15 3.14 13.64
C GLN A 130 1.14 4.29 13.50
N PRO A 131 0.79 5.02 14.56
CA PRO A 131 -0.10 6.18 14.50
C PRO A 131 0.45 7.25 13.55
N GLY A 132 -0.37 7.72 12.61
CA GLY A 132 0.04 8.69 11.58
C GLY A 132 1.16 8.19 10.65
N GLY A 133 1.54 6.91 10.74
CA GLY A 133 2.61 6.31 9.95
C GLY A 133 2.20 6.11 8.49
N SER A 134 3.17 6.30 7.58
CA SER A 134 3.03 6.05 6.15
C SER A 134 3.64 4.70 5.76
N HIS A 135 3.80 4.45 4.45
CA HIS A 135 4.54 3.29 3.91
C HIS A 135 5.99 3.14 4.43
N ARG A 136 6.49 4.15 5.13
CA ARG A 136 7.81 4.15 5.77
C ARG A 136 7.80 3.69 7.23
N ALA A 137 6.70 3.12 7.72
CA ALA A 137 6.65 2.52 9.06
C ALA A 137 7.69 1.39 9.19
N ARG A 138 8.53 1.46 10.21
CA ARG A 138 9.60 0.50 10.50
C ARG A 138 9.76 0.42 12.03
N ILE A 139 10.34 -0.66 12.55
CA ILE A 139 10.65 -0.79 13.99
C ILE A 139 11.44 0.42 14.49
N SER A 140 12.39 0.91 13.70
CA SER A 140 13.29 2.01 14.08
C SER A 140 12.58 3.35 14.28
N ASN A 141 11.44 3.58 13.67
CA ASN A 141 10.68 4.83 13.75
C ASN A 141 9.29 4.68 14.40
N MET A 142 9.03 3.53 15.04
CA MET A 142 7.84 3.33 15.86
C MET A 142 7.88 4.21 17.12
N PRO A 143 6.70 4.57 17.70
CA PRO A 143 6.65 5.07 19.07
C PRO A 143 7.42 4.17 20.02
N GLU A 144 8.15 4.75 21.01
CA GLU A 144 9.11 4.00 21.81
C GLU A 144 8.47 2.84 22.58
N ASP A 145 7.24 3.00 23.09
CA ASP A 145 6.50 1.94 23.77
C ASP A 145 6.16 0.76 22.86
N MET A 146 5.84 1.02 21.57
CA MET A 146 5.60 -0.03 20.58
C MET A 146 6.90 -0.73 20.19
N LYS A 147 7.96 0.04 19.97
CA LYS A 147 9.28 -0.47 19.63
C LYS A 147 9.83 -1.39 20.72
N GLU A 148 9.72 -0.98 22.00
CA GLU A 148 10.11 -1.80 23.13
C GLU A 148 9.35 -3.13 23.19
N LYS A 149 8.03 -3.11 23.00
CA LYS A 149 7.20 -4.32 22.95
C LYS A 149 7.64 -5.26 21.83
N ILE A 150 7.88 -4.72 20.61
CA ILE A 150 8.33 -5.49 19.46
C ILE A 150 9.69 -6.16 19.75
N LEU A 151 10.66 -5.38 20.23
CA LEU A 151 12.00 -5.88 20.50
C LEU A 151 12.00 -6.91 21.64
N THR A 152 11.22 -6.69 22.68
CA THR A 152 11.04 -7.66 23.77
C THR A 152 10.49 -8.98 23.26
N GLN A 153 9.47 -8.93 22.38
CA GLN A 153 8.90 -10.15 21.81
C GLN A 153 9.88 -10.88 20.90
N ILE A 154 10.63 -10.16 20.05
CA ILE A 154 11.66 -10.74 19.19
C ILE A 154 12.73 -11.43 20.07
N ASN A 155 13.25 -10.74 21.08
CA ASN A 155 14.26 -11.29 21.97
C ASN A 155 13.76 -12.54 22.71
N LYS A 156 12.49 -12.54 23.14
CA LYS A 156 11.87 -13.73 23.73
C LYS A 156 11.90 -14.92 22.78
N TRP A 157 11.48 -14.72 21.52
CA TRP A 157 11.46 -15.81 20.54
C TRP A 157 12.86 -16.32 20.14
N LEU A 158 13.86 -15.44 20.17
CA LEU A 158 15.25 -15.83 19.89
C LEU A 158 15.89 -16.63 21.05
N ALA A 159 15.33 -16.54 22.26
CA ALA A 159 15.80 -17.26 23.43
C ALA A 159 15.14 -18.65 23.62
N GLU A 160 14.09 -18.96 22.86
CA GLU A 160 13.39 -20.26 22.82
C GLU A 160 14.07 -21.24 21.85
#